data_5c23abed176ad423fb9de179569e16c5
#
_entry.id   5c23abed176ad423fb9de179569e16c5
#
_cell.length_a   1.000
_cell.length_b   1.000
_cell.length_c   1.000
_cell.angle_alpha   90.00
_cell.angle_beta   90.00
_cell.angle_gamma   90.00
#
_symmetry.space_group_name_H-M   'P 1'
#
loop_
_entity.id
_entity.type
_entity.pdbx_description
1 polymer ?
#
loop_
_entity_poly.entity_id
_entity_poly.type
_entity_poly.pdbx_seq_one_letter_code
_entity_poly.pdbx_strand_id
1 'polypeptide(L)'
;MLRRTFLATLPGLAAAGGAIAQSREANPNRNRPDVGPGDRIDGATFASRSAAWGVHGAAATAHPLATQTAIDILRRGGSAVDAAIAANAVLGFVEPIACGIGGDAFAMLWDPRTRRVEGLNGSGRSPKGLSLETVRSRAVKGLIPSFGAISVSVPGAVDAWWTLHQRYGKLPWKDLLAPAATLAREGAPVSQNVAYYLARSLRGFTRPGAGIEEVENFRRTWAPGGRTPVEGEIFANPDLARTYDLIAAGGREAFYEGEIAERIEGYFKRIGGWMTRSDLATHRTRWDPPRKTLYRGVEVFGLSPNSQGLSTLQILNMMETFDIAGMGFQSAAAIHHGVEAKRLAFEDRARYFADPDFARIPTDWLLS
;
A
#
# COMPACT_ATOMS: atom_id res chain seq x y z
N MET A 1 8.27 33.09 -6.55
CA MET A 1 8.45 33.74 -7.87
C MET A 1 9.33 32.94 -8.86
N LEU A 2 10.01 31.88 -8.44
CA LEU A 2 10.88 31.07 -9.33
C LEU A 2 10.17 29.91 -10.08
N ARG A 3 8.93 29.56 -9.73
CA ARG A 3 8.21 28.45 -10.37
C ARG A 3 7.64 28.75 -11.78
N ARG A 4 7.47 30.03 -12.15
CA ARG A 4 6.84 30.39 -13.45
C ARG A 4 7.82 30.59 -14.62
N THR A 5 9.12 30.72 -14.34
CA THR A 5 10.10 31.10 -15.37
C THR A 5 10.86 29.92 -15.99
N PHE A 6 10.77 28.70 -15.42
CA PHE A 6 11.57 27.55 -15.88
C PHE A 6 10.93 26.75 -17.04
N LEU A 7 9.63 26.97 -17.32
CA LEU A 7 8.93 26.27 -18.41
C LEU A 7 8.89 27.06 -19.75
N ALA A 8 9.44 28.27 -19.78
CA ALA A 8 9.29 29.17 -20.96
C ALA A 8 10.52 29.22 -21.92
N THR A 9 11.60 28.48 -21.66
CA THR A 9 12.81 28.60 -22.49
C THR A 9 13.39 27.25 -22.92
N LEU A 10 12.70 26.57 -23.82
CA LEU A 10 13.31 25.58 -24.72
C LEU A 10 12.70 25.68 -26.13
N PRO A 11 13.19 26.58 -26.98
CA PRO A 11 12.93 26.48 -28.41
C PRO A 11 13.99 25.54 -29.01
N GLY A 12 13.61 24.37 -29.45
CA GLY A 12 14.58 23.53 -30.19
C GLY A 12 14.22 22.08 -30.48
N LEU A 13 13.08 21.57 -29.99
CA LEU A 13 12.69 20.17 -30.23
C LEU A 13 11.43 19.96 -31.09
N ALA A 14 10.97 21.00 -31.77
CA ALA A 14 9.76 20.91 -32.61
C ALA A 14 9.96 20.25 -33.99
N ALA A 15 11.19 19.90 -34.36
CA ALA A 15 11.48 19.37 -35.71
C ALA A 15 11.65 17.85 -35.82
N ALA A 16 11.69 17.12 -34.70
CA ALA A 16 11.84 15.65 -34.72
C ALA A 16 10.53 14.87 -34.47
N GLY A 17 9.42 15.58 -34.20
CA GLY A 17 8.13 14.95 -33.86
C GLY A 17 7.31 14.42 -35.04
N GLY A 18 7.71 14.69 -36.27
CA GLY A 18 6.90 14.34 -37.47
C GLY A 18 7.08 12.91 -38.00
N ALA A 19 8.12 12.20 -37.58
CA ALA A 19 8.44 10.90 -38.18
C ALA A 19 8.08 9.66 -37.31
N ILE A 20 7.78 9.87 -36.04
CA ILE A 20 7.47 8.74 -35.11
C ILE A 20 5.97 8.49 -34.96
N ALA A 21 5.13 9.41 -35.41
CA ALA A 21 3.66 9.25 -35.33
C ALA A 21 3.05 8.31 -36.40
N GLN A 22 3.84 7.70 -37.27
CA GLN A 22 3.35 6.83 -38.34
C GLN A 22 3.61 5.32 -38.15
N SER A 23 4.25 4.87 -37.13
CA SER A 23 4.27 3.43 -36.80
C SER A 23 3.22 3.13 -35.70
N ARG A 24 1.95 3.40 -35.99
CA ARG A 24 0.91 2.48 -35.51
C ARG A 24 1.22 1.16 -36.23
N GLU A 25 2.05 0.34 -35.64
CA GLU A 25 2.08 -1.07 -36.03
C GLU A 25 0.65 -1.57 -35.90
N ALA A 26 0.02 -1.75 -37.05
CA ALA A 26 -1.25 -2.43 -37.13
C ALA A 26 -1.04 -3.76 -36.40
N ASN A 27 -1.87 -4.04 -35.41
CA ASN A 27 -1.92 -5.36 -34.77
C ASN A 27 -1.75 -6.39 -35.90
N PRO A 28 -0.67 -7.20 -35.94
CA PRO A 28 -0.39 -8.09 -37.06
C PRO A 28 -1.54 -9.06 -37.34
N ASN A 29 -2.46 -9.25 -36.40
CA ASN A 29 -3.68 -10.04 -36.55
C ASN A 29 -4.86 -9.25 -37.15
N ARG A 30 -4.78 -7.92 -37.28
CA ARG A 30 -5.86 -7.10 -37.89
C ARG A 30 -5.99 -7.25 -39.40
N ASN A 31 -4.95 -7.73 -40.06
CA ASN A 31 -4.89 -7.88 -41.53
C ASN A 31 -4.82 -9.34 -42.00
N ARG A 32 -5.16 -10.29 -41.15
CA ARG A 32 -5.33 -11.69 -41.56
C ARG A 32 -6.79 -11.93 -41.90
N PRO A 33 -7.16 -11.97 -43.19
CA PRO A 33 -8.54 -12.21 -43.62
C PRO A 33 -9.07 -13.61 -43.29
N ASP A 34 -8.17 -14.50 -42.89
CA ASP A 34 -8.41 -15.88 -42.49
C ASP A 34 -8.63 -16.07 -40.97
N VAL A 35 -8.37 -15.05 -40.19
CA VAL A 35 -8.59 -15.05 -38.72
C VAL A 35 -9.73 -14.09 -38.40
N GLY A 36 -10.92 -14.62 -38.28
CA GLY A 36 -12.05 -13.87 -37.76
C GLY A 36 -11.82 -13.40 -36.32
N PRO A 37 -12.58 -12.41 -35.85
CA PRO A 37 -12.45 -11.90 -34.46
C PRO A 37 -12.85 -12.94 -33.41
N GLY A 38 -13.21 -14.17 -33.79
CA GLY A 38 -13.83 -15.16 -32.93
C GLY A 38 -15.22 -14.73 -32.48
N ASP A 39 -15.74 -15.39 -31.46
CA ASP A 39 -17.04 -15.09 -30.85
C ASP A 39 -16.96 -13.97 -29.80
N ARG A 40 -15.82 -13.31 -29.66
CA ARG A 40 -15.66 -12.17 -28.77
C ARG A 40 -15.61 -10.89 -29.56
N ILE A 41 -16.52 -9.97 -29.20
CA ILE A 41 -16.46 -8.59 -29.68
C ILE A 41 -15.31 -7.92 -28.93
N ASP A 42 -14.29 -7.50 -29.67
CA ASP A 42 -13.23 -6.69 -29.11
C ASP A 42 -13.80 -5.34 -28.67
N GLY A 43 -13.66 -5.02 -27.38
CA GLY A 43 -14.04 -3.73 -26.82
C GLY A 43 -13.04 -2.64 -27.21
N ALA A 44 -12.91 -1.62 -26.34
CA ALA A 44 -11.90 -0.57 -26.52
C ALA A 44 -10.50 -1.18 -26.67
N THR A 45 -9.62 -0.51 -27.41
CA THR A 45 -8.30 -0.99 -27.87
C THR A 45 -7.41 -1.57 -26.74
N PHE A 46 -7.67 -1.24 -25.49
CA PHE A 46 -6.92 -1.70 -24.32
C PHE A 46 -7.76 -2.44 -23.28
N ALA A 47 -9.04 -2.69 -23.55
CA ALA A 47 -9.90 -3.51 -22.68
C ALA A 47 -9.87 -4.95 -23.15
N SER A 48 -9.20 -5.82 -22.39
CA SER A 48 -9.03 -7.25 -22.71
C SER A 48 -10.12 -8.15 -22.10
N ARG A 49 -11.03 -7.61 -21.30
CA ARG A 49 -12.11 -8.37 -20.63
C ARG A 49 -13.34 -7.48 -20.39
N SER A 50 -14.49 -8.13 -20.22
CA SER A 50 -15.71 -7.47 -19.79
C SER A 50 -15.58 -6.88 -18.39
N ALA A 51 -16.35 -5.81 -18.13
CA ALA A 51 -16.51 -5.29 -16.76
C ALA A 51 -17.10 -6.35 -15.85
N ALA A 52 -16.57 -6.44 -14.62
CA ALA A 52 -17.12 -7.31 -13.59
C ALA A 52 -18.22 -6.56 -12.83
N TRP A 53 -19.38 -7.17 -12.74
CA TRP A 53 -20.56 -6.62 -12.07
C TRP A 53 -20.94 -7.52 -10.89
N GLY A 54 -21.41 -6.93 -9.79
CA GLY A 54 -21.88 -7.67 -8.62
C GLY A 54 -23.20 -7.09 -8.08
N VAL A 55 -24.18 -7.95 -7.85
CA VAL A 55 -25.50 -7.56 -7.30
C VAL A 55 -25.39 -7.11 -5.83
N HIS A 56 -24.51 -7.76 -5.06
CA HIS A 56 -24.36 -7.51 -3.62
C HIS A 56 -23.12 -6.68 -3.26
N GLY A 57 -22.35 -6.28 -4.25
CA GLY A 57 -21.12 -5.53 -4.09
C GLY A 57 -20.01 -6.02 -5.01
N ALA A 58 -18.88 -5.35 -4.98
CA ALA A 58 -17.69 -5.72 -5.72
C ALA A 58 -16.45 -5.54 -4.85
N ALA A 59 -15.41 -6.31 -5.13
CA ALA A 59 -14.12 -6.19 -4.48
C ALA A 59 -12.99 -6.37 -5.49
N ALA A 60 -11.90 -5.65 -5.29
CA ALA A 60 -10.66 -5.81 -6.05
C ALA A 60 -9.47 -5.72 -5.08
N THR A 61 -8.57 -6.69 -5.14
CA THR A 61 -7.37 -6.75 -4.31
C THR A 61 -6.19 -7.24 -5.13
N ALA A 62 -5.00 -7.19 -4.56
CA ALA A 62 -3.78 -7.68 -5.21
C ALA A 62 -3.74 -9.22 -5.35
N HIS A 63 -4.58 -9.97 -4.61
CA HIS A 63 -4.56 -11.43 -4.63
C HIS A 63 -5.96 -12.04 -4.74
N PRO A 64 -6.19 -13.05 -5.61
CA PRO A 64 -7.52 -13.65 -5.82
C PRO A 64 -8.19 -14.17 -4.55
N LEU A 65 -7.45 -14.82 -3.65
CA LEU A 65 -7.98 -15.34 -2.38
C LEU A 65 -8.50 -14.22 -1.47
N ALA A 66 -7.85 -13.07 -1.45
CA ALA A 66 -8.32 -11.91 -0.69
C ALA A 66 -9.58 -11.31 -1.32
N THR A 67 -9.64 -11.24 -2.66
CA THR A 67 -10.85 -10.80 -3.38
C THR A 67 -12.03 -11.73 -3.09
N GLN A 68 -11.80 -13.04 -3.16
CA GLN A 68 -12.81 -14.05 -2.83
C GLN A 68 -13.32 -13.87 -1.40
N THR A 69 -12.41 -13.72 -0.43
CA THR A 69 -12.77 -13.48 0.97
C THR A 69 -13.64 -12.23 1.11
N ALA A 70 -13.28 -11.12 0.46
CA ALA A 70 -14.09 -9.91 0.50
C ALA A 70 -15.52 -10.14 -0.03
N ILE A 71 -15.65 -10.86 -1.15
CA ILE A 71 -16.96 -11.19 -1.74
C ILE A 71 -17.76 -12.09 -0.80
N ASP A 72 -17.15 -13.07 -0.15
CA ASP A 72 -17.84 -13.97 0.78
C ASP A 72 -18.32 -13.21 2.03
N ILE A 73 -17.55 -12.26 2.55
CA ILE A 73 -17.98 -11.36 3.64
C ILE A 73 -19.18 -10.51 3.20
N LEU A 74 -19.16 -9.92 2.01
CA LEU A 74 -20.28 -9.14 1.47
C LEU A 74 -21.54 -10.01 1.31
N ARG A 75 -21.43 -11.25 0.81
CA ARG A 75 -22.53 -12.21 0.68
C ARG A 75 -23.16 -12.59 2.03
N ARG A 76 -22.38 -12.62 3.08
CA ARG A 76 -22.84 -12.87 4.46
C ARG A 76 -23.52 -11.65 5.10
N GLY A 77 -23.67 -10.53 4.36
CA GLY A 77 -24.28 -9.29 4.84
C GLY A 77 -23.32 -8.33 5.54
N GLY A 78 -22.02 -8.58 5.46
CA GLY A 78 -20.96 -7.70 5.95
C GLY A 78 -20.98 -6.35 5.24
N SER A 79 -20.45 -5.34 5.90
CA SER A 79 -20.19 -4.03 5.30
C SER A 79 -19.00 -4.06 4.33
N ALA A 80 -18.83 -3.02 3.52
CA ALA A 80 -17.61 -2.85 2.73
C ALA A 80 -16.35 -2.78 3.61
N VAL A 81 -16.49 -2.26 4.83
CA VAL A 81 -15.41 -2.20 5.82
C VAL A 81 -15.07 -3.59 6.35
N ASP A 82 -16.07 -4.41 6.68
CA ASP A 82 -15.84 -5.81 7.09
C ASP A 82 -15.10 -6.58 5.99
N ALA A 83 -15.55 -6.41 4.75
CA ALA A 83 -14.92 -7.05 3.59
C ALA A 83 -13.48 -6.60 3.39
N ALA A 84 -13.19 -5.30 3.56
CA ALA A 84 -11.84 -4.75 3.45
C ALA A 84 -10.91 -5.25 4.56
N ILE A 85 -11.39 -5.33 5.80
CA ILE A 85 -10.62 -5.88 6.93
C ILE A 85 -10.25 -7.34 6.68
N ALA A 86 -11.24 -8.16 6.34
CA ALA A 86 -11.00 -9.59 6.10
C ALA A 86 -10.05 -9.82 4.91
N ALA A 87 -10.23 -9.08 3.82
CA ALA A 87 -9.33 -9.14 2.67
C ALA A 87 -7.91 -8.71 3.04
N ASN A 88 -7.75 -7.63 3.81
CA ASN A 88 -6.43 -7.14 4.20
C ASN A 88 -5.73 -8.11 5.18
N ALA A 89 -6.46 -8.74 6.08
CA ALA A 89 -5.93 -9.81 6.92
C ALA A 89 -5.44 -11.00 6.07
N VAL A 90 -6.22 -11.44 5.08
CA VAL A 90 -5.79 -12.50 4.13
C VAL A 90 -4.55 -12.08 3.35
N LEU A 91 -4.49 -10.83 2.85
CA LEU A 91 -3.30 -10.31 2.16
C LEU A 91 -2.05 -10.39 3.04
N GLY A 92 -2.16 -10.19 4.34
CA GLY A 92 -1.04 -10.34 5.27
C GLY A 92 -0.40 -11.73 5.28
N PHE A 93 -1.13 -12.74 4.82
CA PHE A 93 -0.60 -14.10 4.64
C PHE A 93 -0.23 -14.42 3.18
N VAL A 94 -1.14 -14.13 2.22
CA VAL A 94 -0.94 -14.53 0.82
C VAL A 94 -0.08 -13.55 0.02
N GLU A 95 0.16 -12.33 0.53
CA GLU A 95 1.02 -11.30 -0.06
C GLU A 95 1.92 -10.63 1.00
N PRO A 96 2.72 -11.42 1.72
CA PRO A 96 3.50 -10.96 2.88
C PRO A 96 4.63 -9.99 2.52
N ILE A 97 4.89 -9.83 1.24
CA ILE A 97 5.89 -8.88 0.71
C ILE A 97 5.42 -7.42 0.76
N ALA A 98 4.11 -7.18 0.89
CA ALA A 98 3.50 -5.87 0.84
C ALA A 98 2.48 -5.61 1.97
N CYS A 99 1.95 -6.66 2.59
CA CYS A 99 0.91 -6.57 3.62
C CYS A 99 1.26 -7.38 4.87
N GLY A 100 0.69 -6.99 6.02
CA GLY A 100 0.83 -7.75 7.26
C GLY A 100 0.48 -6.97 8.51
N ILE A 101 0.27 -7.70 9.61
CA ILE A 101 -0.07 -7.17 10.93
C ILE A 101 1.05 -6.34 11.57
N GLY A 102 2.27 -6.44 11.07
CA GLY A 102 3.41 -5.64 11.51
C GLY A 102 3.57 -4.30 10.77
N GLY A 103 2.68 -4.00 9.83
CA GLY A 103 2.70 -2.78 9.03
C GLY A 103 1.66 -1.76 9.43
N ASP A 104 1.40 -0.85 8.48
CA ASP A 104 0.43 0.24 8.59
C ASP A 104 -0.86 -0.10 7.84
N ALA A 105 -1.93 0.66 8.12
CA ALA A 105 -3.10 0.69 7.27
C ALA A 105 -3.65 2.11 7.15
N PHE A 106 -4.02 2.46 5.92
CA PHE A 106 -4.73 3.69 5.60
C PHE A 106 -6.05 3.34 4.94
N ALA A 107 -7.08 4.13 5.20
CA ALA A 107 -8.37 3.95 4.54
C ALA A 107 -8.97 5.28 4.11
N MET A 108 -9.64 5.26 2.96
CA MET A 108 -10.62 6.27 2.57
C MET A 108 -11.92 5.55 2.26
N LEU A 109 -13.02 6.07 2.79
CA LEU A 109 -14.34 5.48 2.59
C LEU A 109 -15.38 6.58 2.37
N TRP A 110 -16.36 6.29 1.52
CA TRP A 110 -17.55 7.10 1.37
C TRP A 110 -18.58 6.68 2.42
N ASP A 111 -18.97 7.62 3.28
CA ASP A 111 -20.11 7.40 4.19
C ASP A 111 -21.39 7.98 3.56
N PRO A 112 -22.32 7.12 3.12
CA PRO A 112 -23.56 7.57 2.49
C PRO A 112 -24.51 8.31 3.44
N ARG A 113 -24.37 8.12 4.75
CA ARG A 113 -25.20 8.79 5.77
C ARG A 113 -24.83 10.27 5.90
N THR A 114 -23.51 10.56 5.91
CA THR A 114 -23.00 11.92 6.01
C THR A 114 -22.72 12.54 4.64
N ARG A 115 -22.71 11.73 3.59
CA ARG A 115 -22.31 12.10 2.21
C ARG A 115 -20.92 12.73 2.18
N ARG A 116 -19.99 12.14 2.90
CA ARG A 116 -18.60 12.60 3.00
C ARG A 116 -17.63 11.46 2.77
N VAL A 117 -16.47 11.81 2.26
CA VAL A 117 -15.31 10.92 2.27
C VAL A 117 -14.63 11.06 3.62
N GLU A 118 -14.49 9.95 4.31
CA GLU A 118 -13.77 9.84 5.59
C GLU A 118 -12.40 9.27 5.32
N GLY A 119 -11.39 9.75 6.05
CA GLY A 119 -10.03 9.26 5.99
C GLY A 119 -9.60 8.69 7.32
N LEU A 120 -8.77 7.66 7.29
CA LEU A 120 -8.22 7.02 8.47
C LEU A 120 -6.72 6.82 8.28
N ASN A 121 -5.96 7.21 9.29
CA ASN A 121 -4.51 7.06 9.35
C ASN A 121 -4.13 6.13 10.50
N GLY A 122 -3.76 4.89 10.17
CA GLY A 122 -3.26 3.87 11.07
C GLY A 122 -1.76 3.64 10.92
N SER A 123 -0.99 4.66 10.57
CA SER A 123 0.48 4.58 10.61
C SER A 123 1.01 4.71 12.02
N GLY A 124 2.11 4.02 12.31
CA GLY A 124 2.76 4.07 13.60
C GLY A 124 3.88 5.10 13.68
N ARG A 125 4.16 5.54 14.89
CA ARG A 125 5.30 6.42 15.21
C ARG A 125 6.56 5.60 15.45
N SER A 126 7.70 6.27 15.40
CA SER A 126 8.95 5.69 15.89
C SER A 126 8.84 5.37 17.39
N PRO A 127 9.52 4.34 17.88
CA PRO A 127 9.60 4.06 19.31
C PRO A 127 10.11 5.27 20.11
N LYS A 128 9.54 5.54 21.27
CA LYS A 128 9.90 6.70 22.12
C LYS A 128 11.36 6.69 22.57
N GLY A 129 11.94 5.49 22.71
CA GLY A 129 13.35 5.33 23.07
C GLY A 129 14.34 5.59 21.93
N LEU A 130 13.87 5.80 20.71
CA LEU A 130 14.73 6.06 19.54
C LEU A 130 14.94 7.58 19.38
N SER A 131 16.10 8.07 19.83
CA SER A 131 16.44 9.48 19.72
C SER A 131 16.92 9.88 18.30
N LEU A 132 16.77 11.16 17.95
CA LEU A 132 17.31 11.70 16.70
C LEU A 132 18.84 11.57 16.62
N GLU A 133 19.53 11.68 17.75
CA GLU A 133 20.98 11.47 17.82
C GLU A 133 21.34 10.04 17.43
N THR A 134 20.64 9.05 17.98
CA THR A 134 20.81 7.64 17.60
C THR A 134 20.55 7.43 16.11
N VAL A 135 19.48 8.01 15.58
CA VAL A 135 19.18 7.91 14.14
C VAL A 135 20.30 8.51 13.30
N ARG A 136 20.78 9.69 13.66
CA ARG A 136 21.89 10.36 12.94
C ARG A 136 23.20 9.58 13.00
N SER A 137 23.53 9.00 14.16
CA SER A 137 24.76 8.21 14.32
C SER A 137 24.76 6.92 13.48
N ARG A 138 23.58 6.41 13.14
CA ARG A 138 23.41 5.18 12.32
C ARG A 138 23.01 5.46 10.88
N ALA A 139 22.88 6.72 10.51
CA ALA A 139 22.52 7.11 9.15
C ALA A 139 23.61 6.69 8.15
N VAL A 140 23.19 6.14 7.01
CA VAL A 140 24.07 5.78 5.91
C VAL A 140 23.91 6.83 4.81
N LYS A 141 24.96 7.55 4.50
CA LYS A 141 24.92 8.68 3.52
C LYS A 141 23.83 9.71 3.86
N GLY A 142 23.61 9.98 5.13
CA GLY A 142 22.58 10.93 5.61
C GLY A 142 21.15 10.40 5.56
N LEU A 143 20.93 9.12 5.27
CA LEU A 143 19.61 8.49 5.20
C LEU A 143 19.45 7.44 6.29
N ILE A 144 18.22 7.27 6.78
CA ILE A 144 17.85 6.17 7.67
C ILE A 144 18.02 4.87 6.87
N PRO A 145 18.69 3.83 7.42
CA PRO A 145 18.77 2.52 6.78
C PRO A 145 17.37 1.98 6.43
N SER A 146 17.25 1.34 5.27
CA SER A 146 15.96 0.79 4.81
C SER A 146 15.54 -0.47 5.58
N PHE A 147 16.45 -1.10 6.31
CA PHE A 147 16.25 -2.34 7.05
C PHE A 147 16.82 -2.22 8.46
N GLY A 148 16.43 -3.16 9.32
CA GLY A 148 16.87 -3.24 10.71
C GLY A 148 15.95 -2.53 11.69
N ALA A 149 16.19 -2.69 12.97
CA ALA A 149 15.34 -2.20 14.05
C ALA A 149 15.16 -0.67 14.05
N ILE A 150 16.13 0.06 13.49
CA ILE A 150 16.12 1.54 13.45
C ILE A 150 15.02 2.11 12.53
N SER A 151 14.59 1.36 11.53
CA SER A 151 13.57 1.81 10.57
C SER A 151 12.16 1.33 10.90
N VAL A 152 11.98 0.59 11.99
CA VAL A 152 10.68 0.03 12.38
C VAL A 152 9.87 1.04 13.17
N SER A 153 8.66 1.33 12.72
CA SER A 153 7.64 2.07 13.48
C SER A 153 6.71 1.12 14.22
N VAL A 154 5.92 1.65 15.15
CA VAL A 154 4.89 0.88 15.84
C VAL A 154 3.89 0.32 14.83
N PRO A 155 3.62 -1.00 14.80
CA PRO A 155 2.62 -1.57 13.91
C PRO A 155 1.25 -0.94 14.11
N GLY A 156 0.61 -0.46 13.04
CA GLY A 156 -0.68 0.24 13.13
C GLY A 156 -1.86 -0.48 12.47
N ALA A 157 -1.61 -1.52 11.66
CA ALA A 157 -2.64 -2.17 10.87
C ALA A 157 -3.79 -2.74 11.70
N VAL A 158 -3.48 -3.44 12.80
CA VAL A 158 -4.52 -4.08 13.64
C VAL A 158 -5.40 -3.03 14.33
N ASP A 159 -4.82 -1.93 14.82
CA ASP A 159 -5.58 -0.83 15.43
C ASP A 159 -6.44 -0.10 14.40
N ALA A 160 -5.96 0.03 13.16
CA ALA A 160 -6.74 0.58 12.05
C ALA A 160 -7.95 -0.30 11.72
N TRP A 161 -7.76 -1.63 11.63
CA TRP A 161 -8.88 -2.56 11.43
C TRP A 161 -9.90 -2.47 12.56
N TRP A 162 -9.42 -2.46 13.81
CA TRP A 162 -10.28 -2.32 14.99
C TRP A 162 -11.08 -1.03 14.96
N THR A 163 -10.41 0.11 14.72
CA THR A 163 -11.05 1.43 14.65
C THR A 163 -12.09 1.52 13.54
N LEU A 164 -11.83 0.94 12.37
CA LEU A 164 -12.78 0.84 11.27
C LEU A 164 -13.99 -0.03 11.66
N HIS A 165 -13.73 -1.21 12.26
CA HIS A 165 -14.76 -2.13 12.67
C HIS A 165 -15.70 -1.55 13.73
N GLN A 166 -15.18 -0.85 14.74
CA GLN A 166 -15.99 -0.23 15.78
C GLN A 166 -16.98 0.79 15.22
N ARG A 167 -16.66 1.44 14.12
CA ARG A 167 -17.53 2.48 13.53
C ARG A 167 -18.43 1.98 12.42
N TYR A 168 -17.98 1.03 11.62
CA TYR A 168 -18.63 0.60 10.38
C TYR A 168 -18.81 -0.90 10.24
N GLY A 169 -18.33 -1.69 11.19
CA GLY A 169 -18.49 -3.15 11.21
C GLY A 169 -19.94 -3.56 11.38
N LYS A 170 -20.32 -4.64 10.75
CA LYS A 170 -21.62 -5.29 10.85
C LYS A 170 -21.53 -6.73 11.34
N LEU A 171 -20.50 -7.45 10.89
CA LEU A 171 -20.25 -8.84 11.30
C LEU A 171 -19.40 -8.88 12.57
N PRO A 172 -19.48 -9.97 13.35
CA PRO A 172 -18.62 -10.16 14.51
C PRO A 172 -17.12 -10.08 14.12
N TRP A 173 -16.35 -9.38 14.93
CA TRP A 173 -14.91 -9.18 14.70
C TRP A 173 -14.14 -10.46 14.36
N LYS A 174 -14.36 -11.52 15.14
CA LYS A 174 -13.71 -12.83 14.96
C LYS A 174 -13.95 -13.43 13.58
N ASP A 175 -15.12 -13.18 12.99
CA ASP A 175 -15.50 -13.74 11.69
C ASP A 175 -14.74 -13.12 10.55
N LEU A 176 -14.21 -11.89 10.75
CA LEU A 176 -13.39 -11.19 9.75
C LEU A 176 -11.96 -11.72 9.69
N LEU A 177 -11.45 -12.23 10.81
CA LEU A 177 -10.07 -12.75 10.88
C LEU A 177 -10.00 -14.27 10.64
N ALA A 178 -11.11 -14.98 10.80
CA ALA A 178 -11.17 -16.43 10.62
C ALA A 178 -10.66 -16.90 9.24
N PRO A 179 -11.00 -16.27 8.10
CA PRO A 179 -10.47 -16.68 6.81
C PRO A 179 -8.94 -16.62 6.73
N ALA A 180 -8.34 -15.55 7.26
CA ALA A 180 -6.88 -15.39 7.30
C ALA A 180 -6.20 -16.42 8.19
N ALA A 181 -6.78 -16.70 9.38
CA ALA A 181 -6.28 -17.74 10.28
C ALA A 181 -6.37 -19.14 9.64
N THR A 182 -7.46 -19.44 8.96
CA THR A 182 -7.65 -20.73 8.26
C THR A 182 -6.62 -20.89 7.15
N LEU A 183 -6.49 -19.91 6.24
CA LEU A 183 -5.53 -19.97 5.15
C LEU A 183 -4.08 -20.06 5.67
N ALA A 184 -3.73 -19.34 6.72
CA ALA A 184 -2.40 -19.40 7.29
C ALA A 184 -2.11 -20.77 7.94
N ARG A 185 -3.12 -21.45 8.48
CA ARG A 185 -3.01 -22.78 9.11
C ARG A 185 -2.94 -23.90 8.08
N GLU A 186 -3.84 -23.88 7.11
CA GLU A 186 -3.98 -24.93 6.11
C GLU A 186 -3.01 -24.77 4.95
N GLY A 187 -2.55 -23.55 4.72
CA GLY A 187 -1.69 -23.19 3.61
C GLY A 187 -2.45 -22.68 2.39
N ALA A 188 -1.73 -21.96 1.55
CA ALA A 188 -2.23 -21.46 0.27
C ALA A 188 -1.14 -21.60 -0.81
N PRO A 189 -1.52 -21.73 -2.10
CA PRO A 189 -0.55 -21.75 -3.18
C PRO A 189 0.14 -20.38 -3.30
N VAL A 190 1.46 -20.41 -3.38
CA VAL A 190 2.28 -19.20 -3.54
C VAL A 190 2.18 -18.69 -4.96
N SER A 191 1.81 -17.42 -5.13
CA SER A 191 1.76 -16.79 -6.45
C SER A 191 3.17 -16.51 -7.00
N GLN A 192 3.29 -16.43 -8.33
CA GLN A 192 4.56 -16.13 -9.02
C GLN A 192 5.23 -14.86 -8.48
N ASN A 193 4.46 -13.79 -8.31
CA ASN A 193 4.95 -12.53 -7.80
C ASN A 193 5.52 -12.66 -6.38
N VAL A 194 4.81 -13.34 -5.50
CA VAL A 194 5.24 -13.59 -4.12
C VAL A 194 6.49 -14.46 -4.08
N ALA A 195 6.55 -15.54 -4.84
CA ALA A 195 7.73 -16.40 -4.94
C ALA A 195 8.98 -15.61 -5.36
N TYR A 196 8.84 -14.76 -6.40
CA TYR A 196 9.93 -13.90 -6.87
C TYR A 196 10.44 -12.96 -5.78
N TYR A 197 9.52 -12.24 -5.11
CA TYR A 197 9.93 -11.25 -4.09
C TYR A 197 10.44 -11.90 -2.81
N LEU A 198 9.91 -13.04 -2.36
CA LEU A 198 10.45 -13.78 -1.22
C LEU A 198 11.90 -14.23 -1.49
N ALA A 199 12.18 -14.78 -2.67
CA ALA A 199 13.52 -15.16 -3.07
C ALA A 199 14.47 -13.96 -3.14
N ARG A 200 13.99 -12.82 -3.66
CA ARG A 200 14.74 -11.56 -3.66
C ARG A 200 15.00 -11.04 -2.25
N SER A 201 14.01 -11.12 -1.36
CA SER A 201 14.14 -10.70 0.04
C SER A 201 15.16 -11.56 0.78
N LEU A 202 15.14 -12.88 0.60
CA LEU A 202 16.13 -13.78 1.21
C LEU A 202 17.56 -13.37 0.82
N ARG A 203 17.80 -13.15 -0.48
CA ARG A 203 19.11 -12.68 -0.96
C ARG A 203 19.49 -11.30 -0.40
N GLY A 204 18.52 -10.38 -0.35
CA GLY A 204 18.71 -9.03 0.18
C GLY A 204 19.05 -9.01 1.66
N PHE A 205 18.34 -9.79 2.46
CA PHE A 205 18.48 -9.83 3.91
C PHE A 205 19.72 -10.59 4.38
N THR A 206 20.17 -11.57 3.59
CA THR A 206 21.34 -12.40 3.96
C THR A 206 22.66 -11.87 3.40
N ARG A 207 22.65 -10.80 2.58
CA ARG A 207 23.88 -10.22 2.04
C ARG A 207 24.72 -9.58 3.15
N PRO A 208 26.06 -9.61 3.08
CA PRO A 208 26.93 -8.87 4.00
C PRO A 208 26.55 -7.37 4.00
N GLY A 209 26.46 -6.78 5.19
CA GLY A 209 26.10 -5.36 5.34
C GLY A 209 24.63 -5.02 5.07
N ALA A 210 23.72 -5.98 5.12
CA ALA A 210 22.29 -5.74 4.98
C ALA A 210 21.71 -4.80 6.05
N GLY A 211 22.36 -4.69 7.21
CA GLY A 211 21.91 -3.83 8.32
C GLY A 211 20.74 -4.44 9.12
N ILE A 212 20.53 -5.75 9.00
CA ILE A 212 19.50 -6.48 9.74
C ILE A 212 20.18 -7.19 10.92
N GLU A 213 19.70 -6.94 12.13
CA GLU A 213 20.26 -7.45 13.37
C GLU A 213 20.11 -8.97 13.48
N GLU A 214 19.01 -9.51 12.94
CA GLU A 214 18.72 -10.94 13.02
C GLU A 214 17.88 -11.37 11.81
N VAL A 215 18.35 -12.38 11.08
CA VAL A 215 17.69 -12.90 9.88
C VAL A 215 17.13 -14.31 10.08
N GLU A 216 17.45 -14.95 11.21
CA GLU A 216 17.13 -16.35 11.45
C GLU A 216 15.61 -16.60 11.57
N ASN A 217 14.87 -15.66 12.17
CA ASN A 217 13.41 -15.72 12.21
C ASN A 217 12.79 -15.66 10.80
N PHE A 218 13.34 -14.81 9.92
CA PHE A 218 12.91 -14.79 8.52
C PHE A 218 13.18 -16.14 7.84
N ARG A 219 14.39 -16.69 8.01
CA ARG A 219 14.74 -17.99 7.42
C ARG A 219 13.82 -19.11 7.90
N ARG A 220 13.61 -19.20 9.20
CA ARG A 220 12.74 -20.22 9.78
C ARG A 220 11.31 -20.15 9.27
N THR A 221 10.77 -18.94 9.11
CA THR A 221 9.38 -18.73 8.67
C THR A 221 9.22 -18.82 7.16
N TRP A 222 10.06 -18.09 6.39
CA TRP A 222 9.86 -17.88 4.96
C TRP A 222 10.82 -18.66 4.06
N ALA A 223 11.82 -19.30 4.65
CA ALA A 223 12.81 -20.10 3.93
C ALA A 223 13.17 -21.37 4.69
N PRO A 224 12.17 -22.19 5.11
CA PRO A 224 12.47 -23.45 5.77
C PRO A 224 13.31 -24.33 4.87
N GLY A 225 14.35 -24.97 5.41
CA GLY A 225 15.30 -25.77 4.62
C GLY A 225 16.22 -24.93 3.71
N GLY A 226 16.36 -23.61 3.95
CA GLY A 226 17.31 -22.74 3.25
C GLY A 226 16.82 -22.14 1.95
N ARG A 227 15.58 -22.40 1.50
CA ARG A 227 14.95 -21.83 0.33
C ARG A 227 13.56 -21.25 0.62
N THR A 228 13.17 -20.23 -0.11
CA THR A 228 11.80 -19.74 -0.12
C THR A 228 10.89 -20.65 -0.96
N PRO A 229 9.58 -20.66 -0.69
CA PRO A 229 8.63 -21.41 -1.50
C PRO A 229 8.63 -20.91 -2.95
N VAL A 230 8.38 -21.83 -3.89
CA VAL A 230 8.25 -21.52 -5.31
C VAL A 230 6.79 -21.36 -5.72
N GLU A 231 6.54 -20.83 -6.93
CA GLU A 231 5.21 -20.70 -7.50
C GLU A 231 4.43 -22.03 -7.45
N GLY A 232 3.18 -21.96 -7.00
CA GLY A 232 2.29 -23.11 -6.88
C GLY A 232 2.52 -23.99 -5.65
N GLU A 233 3.62 -23.83 -4.93
CA GLU A 233 3.88 -24.56 -3.69
C GLU A 233 2.89 -24.13 -2.60
N ILE A 234 2.36 -25.11 -1.85
CA ILE A 234 1.50 -24.82 -0.70
C ILE A 234 2.39 -24.39 0.48
N PHE A 235 2.21 -23.17 0.89
CA PHE A 235 2.91 -22.58 2.03
C PHE A 235 1.93 -22.34 3.18
N ALA A 236 2.31 -22.72 4.39
CA ALA A 236 1.54 -22.49 5.62
C ALA A 236 2.38 -21.71 6.64
N ASN A 237 1.71 -20.94 7.49
CA ASN A 237 2.32 -20.23 8.62
C ASN A 237 1.46 -20.39 9.87
N PRO A 238 1.60 -21.50 10.60
CA PRO A 238 0.81 -21.77 11.79
C PRO A 238 1.01 -20.74 12.92
N ASP A 239 2.16 -20.10 12.99
CA ASP A 239 2.43 -19.04 13.97
C ASP A 239 1.62 -17.77 13.68
N LEU A 240 1.48 -17.41 12.41
CA LEU A 240 0.61 -16.32 11.98
C LEU A 240 -0.86 -16.67 12.23
N ALA A 241 -1.27 -17.91 11.93
CA ALA A 241 -2.63 -18.39 12.22
C ALA A 241 -2.98 -18.22 13.71
N ARG A 242 -2.10 -18.66 14.60
CA ARG A 242 -2.27 -18.50 16.06
C ARG A 242 -2.34 -17.02 16.45
N THR A 243 -1.56 -16.17 15.81
CA THR A 243 -1.60 -14.73 16.06
C THR A 243 -2.94 -14.14 15.65
N TYR A 244 -3.49 -14.53 14.49
CA TYR A 244 -4.85 -14.12 14.08
C TYR A 244 -5.92 -14.63 15.04
N ASP A 245 -5.81 -15.87 15.56
CA ASP A 245 -6.73 -16.41 16.56
C ASP A 245 -6.72 -15.58 17.85
N LEU A 246 -5.54 -15.18 18.34
CA LEU A 246 -5.41 -14.31 19.50
C LEU A 246 -6.05 -12.94 19.27
N ILE A 247 -5.81 -12.32 18.12
CA ILE A 247 -6.42 -11.03 17.75
C ILE A 247 -7.94 -11.18 17.58
N ALA A 248 -8.42 -12.28 17.01
CA ALA A 248 -9.84 -12.56 16.85
C ALA A 248 -10.57 -12.69 18.19
N ALA A 249 -9.91 -13.32 19.18
CA ALA A 249 -10.47 -13.54 20.50
C ALA A 249 -10.42 -12.30 21.40
N GLY A 250 -9.29 -11.57 21.41
CA GLY A 250 -9.03 -10.47 22.34
C GLY A 250 -9.03 -9.08 21.72
N GLY A 251 -9.39 -8.95 20.44
CA GLY A 251 -9.45 -7.65 19.75
C GLY A 251 -8.11 -6.92 19.71
N ARG A 252 -8.18 -5.61 19.72
CA ARG A 252 -7.02 -4.70 19.72
C ARG A 252 -6.07 -4.99 20.88
N GLU A 253 -6.62 -5.22 22.07
CA GLU A 253 -5.83 -5.37 23.30
C GLU A 253 -4.90 -6.59 23.25
N ALA A 254 -5.33 -7.68 22.61
CA ALA A 254 -4.48 -8.86 22.42
C ALA A 254 -3.18 -8.54 21.68
N PHE A 255 -3.22 -7.61 20.72
CA PHE A 255 -2.04 -7.21 19.95
C PHE A 255 -1.18 -6.17 20.68
N TYR A 256 -1.79 -5.12 21.24
CA TYR A 256 -1.06 -3.95 21.72
C TYR A 256 -0.73 -3.99 23.22
N GLU A 257 -1.39 -4.83 24.00
CA GLU A 257 -1.24 -4.89 25.46
C GLU A 257 -1.02 -6.30 26.00
N GLY A 258 -1.43 -7.33 25.23
CA GLY A 258 -1.35 -8.74 25.60
C GLY A 258 -0.04 -9.45 25.22
N GLU A 259 -0.15 -10.77 25.07
CA GLU A 259 0.98 -11.67 24.76
C GLU A 259 1.76 -11.25 23.51
N ILE A 260 1.08 -10.74 22.46
CA ILE A 260 1.74 -10.33 21.23
C ILE A 260 2.67 -9.14 21.50
N ALA A 261 2.21 -8.15 22.28
CA ALA A 261 3.04 -7.01 22.68
C ALA A 261 4.27 -7.42 23.49
N GLU A 262 4.11 -8.41 24.40
CA GLU A 262 5.24 -8.96 25.17
C GLU A 262 6.28 -9.63 24.26
N ARG A 263 5.82 -10.40 23.28
CA ARG A 263 6.71 -11.07 22.32
C ARG A 263 7.46 -10.06 21.44
N ILE A 264 6.77 -9.00 20.99
CA ILE A 264 7.39 -7.92 20.20
C ILE A 264 8.47 -7.22 21.03
N GLU A 265 8.15 -6.77 22.24
CA GLU A 265 9.13 -6.11 23.12
C GLU A 265 10.33 -7.04 23.42
N GLY A 266 10.06 -8.30 23.77
CA GLY A 266 11.11 -9.29 24.05
C GLY A 266 12.03 -9.51 22.85
N TYR A 267 11.47 -9.54 21.64
CA TYR A 267 12.24 -9.62 20.42
C TYR A 267 13.13 -8.39 20.21
N PHE A 268 12.55 -7.17 20.27
CA PHE A 268 13.32 -5.94 20.12
C PHE A 268 14.41 -5.77 21.17
N LYS A 269 14.13 -6.14 22.42
CA LYS A 269 15.13 -6.14 23.48
C LYS A 269 16.30 -7.09 23.16
N ARG A 270 16.01 -8.27 22.62
CA ARG A 270 17.05 -9.26 22.24
C ARG A 270 17.96 -8.76 21.12
N ILE A 271 17.40 -8.05 20.13
CA ILE A 271 18.16 -7.54 18.97
C ILE A 271 18.74 -6.13 19.19
N GLY A 272 18.58 -5.54 20.39
CA GLY A 272 19.05 -4.19 20.68
C GLY A 272 18.24 -3.08 20.00
N GLY A 273 16.98 -3.35 19.70
CA GLY A 273 16.03 -2.36 19.17
C GLY A 273 15.31 -1.57 20.25
N TRP A 274 14.40 -0.68 19.86
CA TRP A 274 13.81 0.33 20.77
C TRP A 274 12.32 0.12 21.06
N MET A 275 11.63 -0.78 20.38
CA MET A 275 10.18 -1.00 20.55
C MET A 275 9.88 -1.58 21.93
N THR A 276 8.96 -0.93 22.66
CA THR A 276 8.50 -1.35 23.98
C THR A 276 6.99 -1.60 24.00
N ARG A 277 6.51 -2.30 25.02
CA ARG A 277 5.06 -2.45 25.27
C ARG A 277 4.37 -1.10 25.44
N SER A 278 5.03 -0.11 26.04
CA SER A 278 4.47 1.24 26.19
C SER A 278 4.26 1.93 24.83
N ASP A 279 5.15 1.70 23.87
CA ASP A 279 4.97 2.24 22.50
C ASP A 279 3.75 1.61 21.83
N LEU A 280 3.61 0.29 21.94
CA LEU A 280 2.46 -0.46 21.42
C LEU A 280 1.15 -0.02 22.09
N ALA A 281 1.09 -0.04 23.41
CA ALA A 281 -0.12 0.28 24.18
C ALA A 281 -0.63 1.72 23.93
N THR A 282 0.29 2.66 23.67
CA THR A 282 -0.07 4.07 23.41
C THR A 282 -0.41 4.37 21.96
N HIS A 283 -0.21 3.42 21.04
CA HIS A 283 -0.59 3.61 19.63
C HIS A 283 -2.10 3.83 19.49
N ARG A 284 -2.49 4.78 18.66
CA ARG A 284 -3.89 5.05 18.27
C ARG A 284 -3.97 5.48 16.82
N THR A 285 -4.81 4.80 16.11
CA THR A 285 -5.26 5.21 14.77
C THR A 285 -6.09 6.47 14.84
N ARG A 286 -5.96 7.35 13.86
CA ARG A 286 -6.67 8.63 13.81
C ARG A 286 -7.58 8.72 12.60
N TRP A 287 -8.77 9.27 12.81
CA TRP A 287 -9.60 9.77 11.73
C TRP A 287 -9.01 11.10 11.26
N ASP A 288 -8.70 11.20 9.99
CA ASP A 288 -8.08 12.37 9.38
C ASP A 288 -8.86 12.74 8.10
N PRO A 289 -9.59 13.86 8.09
CA PRO A 289 -10.36 14.28 6.94
C PRO A 289 -9.45 14.39 5.70
N PRO A 290 -9.78 13.70 4.59
CA PRO A 290 -8.94 13.74 3.41
C PRO A 290 -8.97 15.13 2.77
N ARG A 291 -7.87 15.51 2.14
CA ARG A 291 -7.79 16.68 1.29
C ARG A 291 -8.37 16.36 -0.08
N LYS A 292 -8.76 17.38 -0.81
CA LYS A 292 -9.30 17.21 -2.16
C LYS A 292 -8.78 18.26 -3.13
N THR A 293 -8.82 17.91 -4.40
CA THR A 293 -8.66 18.82 -5.52
C THR A 293 -9.71 18.54 -6.58
N LEU A 294 -9.88 19.47 -7.50
CA LEU A 294 -10.72 19.28 -8.70
C LEU A 294 -9.80 19.02 -9.89
N TYR A 295 -9.99 17.87 -10.55
CA TYR A 295 -9.26 17.54 -11.76
C TYR A 295 -10.24 17.15 -12.86
N ARG A 296 -10.26 17.90 -13.97
CA ARG A 296 -11.19 17.69 -15.10
C ARG A 296 -12.66 17.60 -14.67
N GLY A 297 -13.07 18.42 -13.70
CA GLY A 297 -14.43 18.44 -13.19
C GLY A 297 -14.76 17.34 -12.18
N VAL A 298 -13.78 16.49 -11.80
CA VAL A 298 -13.94 15.40 -10.84
C VAL A 298 -13.23 15.76 -9.53
N GLU A 299 -13.92 15.65 -8.39
CA GLU A 299 -13.30 15.76 -7.08
C GLU A 299 -12.43 14.53 -6.81
N VAL A 300 -11.14 14.76 -6.55
CA VAL A 300 -10.17 13.71 -6.18
C VAL A 300 -9.73 13.93 -4.75
N PHE A 301 -9.79 12.88 -3.96
CA PHE A 301 -9.43 12.91 -2.53
C PHE A 301 -8.09 12.21 -2.28
N GLY A 302 -7.33 12.71 -1.31
CA GLY A 302 -6.08 12.13 -0.86
C GLY A 302 -5.88 12.33 0.62
N LEU A 303 -5.28 11.35 1.29
CA LEU A 303 -4.96 11.48 2.72
C LEU A 303 -3.85 12.51 2.94
N SER A 304 -3.93 13.19 4.08
CA SER A 304 -2.92 14.16 4.52
C SER A 304 -1.57 13.48 4.83
N PRO A 305 -0.47 14.22 4.89
CA PRO A 305 0.76 13.72 5.50
C PRO A 305 0.52 13.20 6.94
N ASN A 306 1.19 12.18 7.29
CA ASN A 306 2.40 11.54 6.76
C ASN A 306 2.18 10.62 5.53
N SER A 307 0.94 10.41 5.07
CA SER A 307 0.70 9.69 3.83
C SER A 307 1.15 10.49 2.58
N GLN A 308 1.13 9.83 1.41
CA GLN A 308 1.53 10.46 0.16
C GLN A 308 0.36 10.99 -0.68
N GLY A 309 -0.87 10.95 -0.15
CA GLY A 309 -2.07 11.38 -0.88
C GLY A 309 -1.98 12.82 -1.40
N LEU A 310 -1.42 13.72 -0.60
CA LEU A 310 -1.22 15.12 -0.99
C LEU A 310 -0.33 15.28 -2.22
N SER A 311 0.71 14.43 -2.40
CA SER A 311 1.54 14.47 -3.61
C SER A 311 0.75 14.13 -4.88
N THR A 312 -0.20 13.20 -4.78
CA THR A 312 -1.09 12.88 -5.91
C THR A 312 -1.95 14.09 -6.29
N LEU A 313 -2.51 14.78 -5.30
CA LEU A 313 -3.31 15.99 -5.55
C LEU A 313 -2.48 17.10 -6.17
N GLN A 314 -1.23 17.31 -5.72
CA GLN A 314 -0.30 18.27 -6.33
C GLN A 314 0.00 17.92 -7.80
N ILE A 315 0.27 16.65 -8.10
CA ILE A 315 0.49 16.19 -9.47
C ILE A 315 -0.71 16.52 -10.34
N LEU A 316 -1.93 16.22 -9.86
CA LEU A 316 -3.15 16.51 -10.59
C LEU A 316 -3.35 18.01 -10.82
N ASN A 317 -3.10 18.86 -9.83
CA ASN A 317 -3.18 20.32 -9.99
C ASN A 317 -2.20 20.85 -11.05
N MET A 318 -0.98 20.31 -11.09
CA MET A 318 -0.02 20.66 -12.15
C MET A 318 -0.48 20.14 -13.52
N MET A 319 -0.97 18.89 -13.59
CA MET A 319 -1.45 18.29 -14.84
C MET A 319 -2.73 18.95 -15.39
N GLU A 320 -3.53 19.61 -14.55
CA GLU A 320 -4.73 20.33 -14.97
C GLU A 320 -4.42 21.47 -15.94
N THR A 321 -3.22 22.05 -15.86
CA THR A 321 -2.79 23.17 -16.70
C THR A 321 -2.41 22.79 -18.13
N PHE A 322 -2.37 21.49 -18.46
CA PHE A 322 -1.95 20.97 -19.76
C PHE A 322 -3.08 20.20 -20.44
N ASP A 323 -3.13 20.23 -21.77
CA ASP A 323 -4.02 19.36 -22.56
C ASP A 323 -3.46 17.94 -22.69
N ILE A 324 -3.52 17.17 -21.59
CA ILE A 324 -3.03 15.79 -21.56
C ILE A 324 -3.78 14.87 -22.53
N ALA A 325 -5.08 15.11 -22.72
CA ALA A 325 -5.89 14.32 -23.65
C ALA A 325 -5.43 14.52 -25.10
N GLY A 326 -5.17 15.77 -25.49
CA GLY A 326 -4.67 16.11 -26.83
C GLY A 326 -3.25 15.59 -27.10
N MET A 327 -2.45 15.36 -26.05
CA MET A 327 -1.12 14.73 -26.20
C MET A 327 -1.20 13.27 -26.63
N GLY A 328 -2.32 12.59 -26.40
CA GLY A 328 -2.50 11.17 -26.67
C GLY A 328 -2.07 10.25 -25.55
N PHE A 329 -2.75 9.10 -25.45
CA PHE A 329 -2.50 8.11 -24.38
C PHE A 329 -1.09 7.53 -24.46
N GLN A 330 -0.36 7.59 -23.35
CA GLN A 330 1.03 7.10 -23.22
C GLN A 330 2.02 7.70 -24.24
N SER A 331 1.72 8.86 -24.80
CA SER A 331 2.69 9.57 -25.64
C SER A 331 3.91 10.04 -24.83
N ALA A 332 5.04 10.27 -25.51
CA ALA A 332 6.23 10.82 -24.87
C ALA A 332 5.94 12.16 -24.19
N ALA A 333 5.09 13.02 -24.79
CA ALA A 333 4.68 14.29 -24.21
C ALA A 333 3.88 14.08 -22.90
N ALA A 334 2.87 13.22 -22.88
CA ALA A 334 2.06 12.96 -21.69
C ALA A 334 2.93 12.35 -20.55
N ILE A 335 3.81 11.41 -20.87
CA ILE A 335 4.73 10.80 -19.90
C ILE A 335 5.70 11.86 -19.36
N HIS A 336 6.27 12.72 -20.22
CA HIS A 336 7.18 13.77 -19.78
C HIS A 336 6.53 14.72 -18.78
N HIS A 337 5.34 15.25 -19.08
CA HIS A 337 4.62 16.13 -18.15
C HIS A 337 4.29 15.44 -16.82
N GLY A 338 3.87 14.16 -16.85
CA GLY A 338 3.62 13.38 -15.65
C GLY A 338 4.87 13.17 -14.79
N VAL A 339 6.02 12.91 -15.41
CA VAL A 339 7.29 12.74 -14.71
C VAL A 339 7.76 14.06 -14.09
N GLU A 340 7.69 15.19 -14.82
CA GLU A 340 8.09 16.49 -14.28
C GLU A 340 7.17 16.95 -13.14
N ALA A 341 5.84 16.79 -13.27
CA ALA A 341 4.91 17.06 -12.19
C ALA A 341 5.21 16.20 -10.94
N LYS A 342 5.51 14.91 -11.14
CA LYS A 342 5.92 14.03 -10.05
C LYS A 342 7.21 14.50 -9.39
N ARG A 343 8.23 14.91 -10.15
CA ARG A 343 9.52 15.39 -9.60
C ARG A 343 9.30 16.57 -8.66
N LEU A 344 8.48 17.55 -9.07
CA LEU A 344 8.17 18.72 -8.26
C LEU A 344 7.40 18.33 -6.97
N ALA A 345 6.37 17.49 -7.09
CA ALA A 345 5.61 17.02 -5.92
C ALA A 345 6.46 16.20 -4.95
N PHE A 346 7.44 15.44 -5.45
CA PHE A 346 8.33 14.63 -4.61
C PHE A 346 9.43 15.47 -3.95
N GLU A 347 9.86 16.58 -4.56
CA GLU A 347 10.72 17.56 -3.92
C GLU A 347 10.02 18.23 -2.73
N ASP A 348 8.76 18.65 -2.93
CA ASP A 348 7.94 19.18 -1.85
C ASP A 348 7.69 18.14 -0.74
N ARG A 349 7.44 16.88 -1.13
CA ARG A 349 7.30 15.79 -0.17
C ARG A 349 8.56 15.62 0.68
N ALA A 350 9.72 15.59 0.07
CA ALA A 350 10.99 15.43 0.78
C ALA A 350 11.24 16.57 1.77
N ARG A 351 10.76 17.77 1.46
CA ARG A 351 10.99 18.97 2.27
C ARG A 351 9.96 19.18 3.37
N TYR A 352 8.69 18.85 3.13
CA TYR A 352 7.59 19.29 3.99
C TYR A 352 6.81 18.17 4.65
N PHE A 353 6.87 16.91 4.14
CA PHE A 353 6.05 15.85 4.72
C PHE A 353 6.73 15.26 5.96
N ALA A 354 5.97 15.27 7.05
CA ALA A 354 6.37 14.72 8.33
C ALA A 354 5.12 14.36 9.15
N ASP A 355 5.30 13.88 10.37
CA ASP A 355 4.21 13.76 11.33
C ASP A 355 3.68 15.16 11.69
N PRO A 356 2.40 15.46 11.44
CA PRO A 356 1.82 16.80 11.66
C PRO A 356 1.83 17.24 13.13
N ASP A 357 2.00 16.33 14.08
CA ASP A 357 2.12 16.69 15.50
C ASP A 357 3.50 17.28 15.84
N PHE A 358 4.49 17.09 14.98
CA PHE A 358 5.86 17.58 15.17
C PHE A 358 6.30 18.62 14.14
N ALA A 359 5.57 18.77 13.04
CA ALA A 359 5.93 19.72 11.99
C ALA A 359 4.68 20.39 11.39
N ARG A 360 4.80 21.70 11.16
CA ARG A 360 3.77 22.44 10.42
C ARG A 360 3.91 22.18 8.92
N ILE A 361 2.92 21.51 8.36
CA ILE A 361 2.88 21.21 6.93
C ILE A 361 2.00 22.25 6.22
N PRO A 362 2.53 23.03 5.26
CA PRO A 362 1.78 24.09 4.60
C PRO A 362 0.85 23.51 3.52
N THR A 363 -0.15 22.72 3.93
CA THR A 363 -1.00 21.91 3.05
C THR A 363 -1.73 22.74 2.00
N ASP A 364 -2.31 23.88 2.40
CA ASP A 364 -3.08 24.74 1.50
C ASP A 364 -2.18 25.38 0.44
N TRP A 365 -0.97 25.77 0.82
CA TRP A 365 0.03 26.28 -0.12
C TRP A 365 0.53 25.18 -1.08
N LEU A 366 0.71 23.96 -0.58
CA LEU A 366 1.12 22.82 -1.41
C LEU A 366 0.06 22.47 -2.46
N LEU A 367 -1.21 22.76 -2.21
CA LEU A 367 -2.33 22.49 -3.13
C LEU A 367 -2.73 23.71 -3.98
N SER A 368 -2.12 24.90 -3.78
CA SER A 368 -2.44 26.11 -4.52
C SER A 368 -1.88 26.14 -5.95
#